data_f1bffea40881d5170d3cc3b68c945887
#
_entry.id   f1bffea40881d5170d3cc3b68c945887
#
_cell.length_a   1.000
_cell.length_b   1.000
_cell.length_c   1.000
_cell.angle_alpha   90.00
_cell.angle_beta   90.00
_cell.angle_gamma   90.00
#
_symmetry.space_group_name_H-M   'P 1'
#
loop_
_entity.id
_entity.type
_entity.pdbx_description
1 polymer ?
#
loop_
_entity_poly.entity_id
_entity_poly.type
_entity_poly.pdbx_seq_one_letter_code
_entity_poly.pdbx_strand_id
1 'polypeptide(L)'
;MADTGKTRRRGGGRAGAATRRGTAAIEQMPWRLPINTDRPTEPLGPEGVQDIHDGAMRILEEIGIEFLNEEALALFKQAGCTVNGTNVRMGRGWVMEMLAHAPAQFDITPRNPDRKITIGGKHILFGNVSSPPNYYDMEIGKKVSGTRAQCANLLRLTQYFNCIHFAGGYPVEPVDVHASVRHLDVVYDKMTLTDKVAHAYSLGKERVEDVMEMVRIAGGMTEEEFASKPHMYTNINSTSPLKHDVPMIDGCLRCVRRGQAVIVTPFTLAGAMAPVTMSGAVTLSIAEALSAIALFQYVRPGAPCVIGTFTSNVDMKSGAPAFGTPEYMRATQMTGEMARFYGLPMRASGVCAANVPDGQAMWETSNSLWSAVQSGTNLVYHAAGWLEGGLIASPEKFIMDCEVIQMIQRYMEPQIVATTPDDIAFDAIKEVGPNGHFFGIQHTQDRYEEAFYQPFVSDWRNFEAWEVAGGVWTAERAHGTFKDIIANFEEPPMDVVIKEELKAFVDRRKAEGGAPTDF
;
A
#
# COMPACT_ATOMS: atom_id res chain seq x y z
N MET A 1 -69.53 -15.36 -3.86
CA MET A 1 -69.17 -14.37 -2.82
C MET A 1 -67.67 -14.15 -2.88
N ALA A 2 -67.31 -12.95 -3.24
CA ALA A 2 -66.05 -12.23 -3.07
C ALA A 2 -64.71 -12.98 -3.37
N ASP A 3 -64.29 -12.75 -4.56
CA ASP A 3 -62.93 -12.80 -5.07
C ASP A 3 -62.12 -11.65 -4.44
N THR A 4 -61.04 -11.96 -3.72
CA THR A 4 -60.07 -10.95 -3.25
C THR A 4 -58.77 -11.13 -4.03
N GLY A 5 -58.72 -10.46 -5.19
CA GLY A 5 -57.54 -10.34 -6.01
C GLY A 5 -56.37 -9.69 -5.25
N LYS A 6 -55.31 -10.45 -5.01
CA LYS A 6 -53.99 -9.92 -4.63
C LYS A 6 -53.29 -9.42 -5.90
N THR A 7 -53.29 -8.10 -6.08
CA THR A 7 -52.45 -7.40 -7.05
C THR A 7 -50.98 -7.63 -6.73
N ARG A 8 -50.29 -8.45 -7.54
CA ARG A 8 -48.81 -8.57 -7.54
C ARG A 8 -48.24 -7.20 -7.96
N ARG A 9 -47.57 -6.53 -7.05
CA ARG A 9 -46.71 -5.39 -7.35
C ARG A 9 -45.55 -5.89 -8.22
N ARG A 10 -45.61 -5.62 -9.52
CA ARG A 10 -44.42 -5.59 -10.38
C ARG A 10 -43.60 -4.38 -9.97
N GLY A 11 -42.56 -4.57 -9.18
CA GLY A 11 -41.65 -3.50 -8.77
C GLY A 11 -40.22 -3.90 -9.00
N GLY A 12 -39.53 -3.19 -9.85
CA GLY A 12 -38.09 -3.10 -9.80
C GLY A 12 -37.31 -3.84 -10.90
N GLY A 13 -37.60 -3.51 -12.15
CA GLY A 13 -36.63 -3.74 -13.22
C GLY A 13 -35.41 -2.79 -13.09
N ARG A 14 -34.34 -3.04 -13.85
CA ARG A 14 -33.09 -2.24 -13.92
C ARG A 14 -33.26 -0.71 -13.87
N ALA A 15 -34.42 -0.16 -14.27
CA ALA A 15 -34.76 1.25 -14.15
C ALA A 15 -34.94 1.73 -12.70
N GLY A 16 -35.36 0.85 -11.76
CA GLY A 16 -35.49 1.21 -10.34
C GLY A 16 -34.14 1.29 -9.58
N ALA A 17 -33.13 0.57 -10.05
CA ALA A 17 -31.76 0.65 -9.51
C ALA A 17 -31.06 1.94 -9.98
N ALA A 18 -31.34 2.42 -11.19
CA ALA A 18 -30.78 3.67 -11.71
C ALA A 18 -31.27 4.92 -10.97
N THR A 19 -32.53 4.91 -10.48
CA THR A 19 -33.12 6.04 -9.74
C THR A 19 -32.68 6.10 -8.27
N ARG A 20 -32.09 5.05 -7.71
CA ARG A 20 -31.49 5.07 -6.36
C ARG A 20 -30.04 5.56 -6.34
N ARG A 21 -29.44 5.87 -7.48
CA ARG A 21 -28.06 6.38 -7.62
C ARG A 21 -27.89 7.89 -7.40
N GLY A 22 -28.93 8.62 -7.07
CA GLY A 22 -28.83 9.99 -6.60
C GLY A 22 -28.66 10.02 -5.08
N THR A 23 -27.47 10.29 -4.57
CA THR A 23 -27.09 10.49 -3.16
C THR A 23 -26.68 9.25 -2.34
N ALA A 24 -26.52 8.07 -2.89
CA ALA A 24 -26.09 6.91 -2.12
C ALA A 24 -24.56 6.75 -2.12
N ALA A 25 -24.01 6.39 -0.95
CA ALA A 25 -22.66 5.86 -0.83
C ALA A 25 -22.40 4.78 -1.90
N ILE A 26 -21.18 4.75 -2.46
CA ILE A 26 -20.75 3.69 -3.40
C ILE A 26 -20.97 2.35 -2.71
N GLU A 27 -21.55 1.39 -3.42
CA GLU A 27 -21.57 0.01 -2.96
C GLU A 27 -20.17 -0.55 -2.96
N GLN A 28 -19.67 -0.91 -1.78
CA GLN A 28 -18.32 -1.43 -1.55
C GLN A 28 -18.38 -2.78 -0.88
N MET A 29 -17.36 -3.61 -1.14
CA MET A 29 -17.11 -4.77 -0.29
C MET A 29 -16.87 -4.33 1.17
N PRO A 30 -17.30 -5.12 2.17
CA PRO A 30 -17.05 -4.79 3.56
C PRO A 30 -15.55 -4.76 3.88
N TRP A 31 -15.17 -4.02 4.92
CA TRP A 31 -13.81 -4.06 5.45
C TRP A 31 -13.42 -5.48 5.83
N ARG A 32 -12.29 -5.94 5.35
CA ARG A 32 -11.68 -7.24 5.70
C ARG A 32 -10.19 -7.19 5.39
N LEU A 33 -9.43 -8.14 5.92
CA LEU A 33 -8.03 -8.35 5.55
C LEU A 33 -7.98 -9.47 4.50
N PRO A 34 -7.72 -9.18 3.23
CA PRO A 34 -7.70 -10.19 2.17
C PRO A 34 -6.60 -11.22 2.39
N ILE A 35 -6.91 -12.48 2.07
CA ILE A 35 -5.98 -13.61 2.14
C ILE A 35 -5.91 -14.23 0.74
N ASN A 36 -4.71 -14.30 0.18
CA ASN A 36 -4.47 -15.02 -1.05
C ASN A 36 -4.09 -16.48 -0.76
N THR A 37 -4.95 -17.40 -1.15
CA THR A 37 -4.70 -18.84 -0.96
C THR A 37 -3.94 -19.48 -2.12
N ASP A 38 -3.80 -18.78 -3.24
CA ASP A 38 -3.09 -19.27 -4.42
C ASP A 38 -1.58 -19.40 -4.13
N ARG A 39 -0.93 -20.26 -4.89
CA ARG A 39 0.53 -20.38 -4.83
C ARG A 39 1.17 -19.16 -5.47
N PRO A 40 2.13 -18.53 -4.81
CA PRO A 40 2.90 -17.46 -5.42
C PRO A 40 3.64 -17.91 -6.67
N THR A 41 3.85 -16.98 -7.60
CA THR A 41 4.73 -17.18 -8.75
C THR A 41 6.18 -17.14 -8.30
N GLU A 42 6.93 -18.18 -8.63
CA GLU A 42 8.33 -18.41 -8.22
C GLU A 42 9.24 -18.53 -9.45
N PRO A 43 9.72 -17.38 -10.01
CA PRO A 43 10.48 -17.39 -11.27
C PRO A 43 11.93 -17.82 -11.14
N LEU A 44 12.49 -17.82 -9.92
CA LEU A 44 13.89 -18.16 -9.68
C LEU A 44 14.12 -19.67 -9.54
N GLY A 45 13.24 -20.33 -8.81
CA GLY A 45 13.45 -21.69 -8.34
C GLY A 45 14.63 -21.80 -7.34
N PRO A 46 14.88 -23.01 -6.79
CA PRO A 46 15.86 -23.18 -5.71
C PRO A 46 17.27 -22.72 -6.06
N GLU A 47 17.75 -22.98 -7.27
CA GLU A 47 19.09 -22.59 -7.73
C GLU A 47 19.20 -21.06 -7.85
N GLY A 48 18.23 -20.40 -8.50
CA GLY A 48 18.23 -18.95 -8.65
C GLY A 48 18.09 -18.21 -7.32
N VAL A 49 17.32 -18.75 -6.36
CA VAL A 49 17.25 -18.23 -4.99
C VAL A 49 18.62 -18.30 -4.31
N GLN A 50 19.32 -19.44 -4.44
CA GLN A 50 20.66 -19.61 -3.87
C GLN A 50 21.67 -18.66 -4.52
N ASP A 51 21.64 -18.49 -5.84
CA ASP A 51 22.54 -17.58 -6.57
C ASP A 51 22.37 -16.12 -6.12
N ILE A 52 21.11 -15.65 -5.97
CA ILE A 52 20.82 -14.30 -5.47
C ILE A 52 21.25 -14.16 -4.01
N HIS A 53 20.98 -15.16 -3.17
CA HIS A 53 21.40 -15.17 -1.78
C HIS A 53 22.93 -15.06 -1.67
N ASP A 54 23.66 -15.93 -2.36
CA ASP A 54 25.13 -15.92 -2.33
C ASP A 54 25.70 -14.61 -2.89
N GLY A 55 25.10 -14.07 -3.94
CA GLY A 55 25.45 -12.76 -4.49
C GLY A 55 25.25 -11.62 -3.48
N ALA A 56 24.12 -11.59 -2.78
CA ALA A 56 23.82 -10.60 -1.75
C ALA A 56 24.79 -10.73 -0.57
N MET A 57 25.07 -11.94 -0.10
CA MET A 57 26.03 -12.19 0.98
C MET A 57 27.44 -11.76 0.58
N ARG A 58 27.88 -12.04 -0.64
CA ARG A 58 29.19 -11.58 -1.15
C ARG A 58 29.27 -10.04 -1.20
N ILE A 59 28.20 -9.35 -1.58
CA ILE A 59 28.17 -7.88 -1.51
C ILE A 59 28.42 -7.42 -0.07
N LEU A 60 27.72 -8.00 0.90
CA LEU A 60 27.86 -7.64 2.31
C LEU A 60 29.24 -7.98 2.90
N GLU A 61 29.86 -9.08 2.47
CA GLU A 61 31.15 -9.56 2.97
C GLU A 61 32.36 -8.88 2.29
N GLU A 62 32.31 -8.72 0.96
CA GLU A 62 33.45 -8.32 0.16
C GLU A 62 33.46 -6.81 -0.16
N ILE A 63 32.29 -6.22 -0.44
CA ILE A 63 32.14 -4.81 -0.80
C ILE A 63 31.74 -3.99 0.42
N GLY A 64 30.68 -4.41 1.13
CA GLY A 64 30.08 -3.70 2.25
C GLY A 64 29.06 -2.64 1.83
N ILE A 65 28.43 -2.02 2.82
CA ILE A 65 27.43 -0.97 2.68
C ILE A 65 27.91 0.28 3.42
N GLU A 66 27.75 1.44 2.81
CA GLU A 66 28.01 2.73 3.44
C GLU A 66 26.87 3.09 4.41
N PHE A 67 27.17 3.23 5.69
CA PHE A 67 26.27 3.80 6.70
C PHE A 67 26.80 5.15 7.13
N LEU A 68 26.03 6.21 6.89
CA LEU A 68 26.47 7.57 7.24
C LEU A 68 26.12 7.95 8.70
N ASN A 69 25.28 7.15 9.37
CA ASN A 69 24.85 7.37 10.74
C ASN A 69 25.88 6.85 11.75
N GLU A 70 26.44 7.73 12.60
CA GLU A 70 27.48 7.39 13.57
C GLU A 70 27.04 6.37 14.62
N GLU A 71 25.77 6.43 15.06
CA GLU A 71 25.21 5.48 16.02
C GLU A 71 25.15 4.07 15.40
N ALA A 72 24.72 3.96 14.13
CA ALA A 72 24.72 2.69 13.40
C ALA A 72 26.14 2.11 13.27
N LEU A 73 27.15 2.94 12.95
CA LEU A 73 28.54 2.50 12.89
C LEU A 73 29.04 1.98 14.23
N ALA A 74 28.69 2.63 15.33
CA ALA A 74 29.03 2.17 16.67
C ALA A 74 28.39 0.81 17.01
N LEU A 75 27.10 0.64 16.65
CA LEU A 75 26.37 -0.62 16.82
C LEU A 75 26.97 -1.76 16.01
N PHE A 76 27.34 -1.53 14.75
CA PHE A 76 28.01 -2.55 13.92
C PHE A 76 29.38 -2.95 14.48
N LYS A 77 30.16 -1.99 15.03
CA LYS A 77 31.41 -2.30 15.70
C LYS A 77 31.19 -3.18 16.93
N GLN A 78 30.17 -2.86 17.75
CA GLN A 78 29.79 -3.66 18.91
C GLN A 78 29.34 -5.08 18.52
N ALA A 79 28.65 -5.21 17.38
CA ALA A 79 28.22 -6.48 16.82
C ALA A 79 29.35 -7.31 16.20
N GLY A 80 30.59 -6.79 16.16
CA GLY A 80 31.74 -7.48 15.60
C GLY A 80 31.87 -7.41 14.07
N CYS A 81 31.08 -6.54 13.42
CA CYS A 81 31.21 -6.26 12.01
C CYS A 81 32.48 -5.46 11.68
N THR A 82 33.00 -5.61 10.47
CA THR A 82 34.18 -4.83 10.04
C THR A 82 33.74 -3.46 9.58
N VAL A 83 34.15 -2.42 10.32
CA VAL A 83 33.83 -1.02 10.01
C VAL A 83 35.10 -0.26 9.65
N ASN A 84 35.14 0.27 8.42
CA ASN A 84 36.24 1.07 7.89
C ASN A 84 35.70 2.41 7.38
N GLY A 85 35.89 3.49 8.15
CA GLY A 85 35.20 4.75 7.90
C GLY A 85 33.69 4.56 8.04
N THR A 86 32.95 4.85 6.98
CA THR A 86 31.50 4.65 6.84
C THR A 86 31.13 3.30 6.24
N ASN A 87 32.11 2.57 5.68
CA ASN A 87 31.87 1.27 5.07
C ASN A 87 31.78 0.15 6.12
N VAL A 88 30.68 -0.60 6.07
CA VAL A 88 30.40 -1.72 6.97
C VAL A 88 30.35 -3.02 6.17
N ARG A 89 31.22 -3.98 6.51
CA ARG A 89 31.15 -5.35 6.01
C ARG A 89 30.63 -6.30 7.08
N MET A 90 29.70 -7.14 6.68
CA MET A 90 28.95 -8.04 7.55
C MET A 90 29.15 -9.48 7.08
N GLY A 91 29.58 -10.37 7.98
CA GLY A 91 29.66 -11.80 7.67
C GLY A 91 28.28 -12.42 7.53
N ARG A 92 28.10 -13.32 6.53
CA ARG A 92 26.82 -13.98 6.25
C ARG A 92 26.23 -14.68 7.47
N GLY A 93 27.07 -15.31 8.31
CA GLY A 93 26.62 -15.99 9.52
C GLY A 93 25.91 -15.03 10.49
N TRP A 94 26.50 -13.84 10.72
CA TRP A 94 25.90 -12.81 11.56
C TRP A 94 24.61 -12.26 10.94
N VAL A 95 24.60 -11.99 9.63
CA VAL A 95 23.39 -11.49 8.96
C VAL A 95 22.25 -12.48 9.11
N MET A 96 22.48 -13.76 8.83
CA MET A 96 21.44 -14.80 8.93
C MET A 96 20.98 -15.04 10.37
N GLU A 97 21.90 -14.95 11.36
CA GLU A 97 21.56 -15.00 12.77
C GLU A 97 20.61 -13.86 13.15
N MET A 98 20.92 -12.63 12.75
CA MET A 98 20.06 -11.47 13.01
C MET A 98 18.69 -11.64 12.34
N LEU A 99 18.64 -12.00 11.09
CA LEU A 99 17.38 -12.19 10.35
C LEU A 99 16.46 -13.25 11.00
N ALA A 100 17.03 -14.28 11.62
CA ALA A 100 16.27 -15.33 12.29
C ALA A 100 15.44 -14.81 13.48
N HIS A 101 15.74 -13.63 14.02
CA HIS A 101 14.93 -12.99 15.06
C HIS A 101 13.70 -12.27 14.53
N ALA A 102 13.66 -11.93 13.25
CA ALA A 102 12.56 -11.15 12.67
C ALA A 102 11.26 -11.98 12.63
N PRO A 103 10.12 -11.42 13.08
CA PRO A 103 8.86 -12.14 13.04
C PRO A 103 8.36 -12.26 11.59
N ALA A 104 8.00 -13.48 11.18
CA ALA A 104 7.40 -13.75 9.87
C ALA A 104 5.99 -13.17 9.72
N GLN A 105 5.33 -12.85 10.84
CA GLN A 105 4.01 -12.24 10.88
C GLN A 105 3.86 -11.41 12.16
N PHE A 106 3.19 -10.26 12.06
CA PHE A 106 2.87 -9.40 13.19
C PHE A 106 1.65 -8.53 12.90
N ASP A 107 1.06 -7.98 13.96
CA ASP A 107 -0.07 -7.05 13.86
C ASP A 107 0.37 -5.61 14.05
N ILE A 108 -0.31 -4.66 13.38
CA ILE A 108 -0.28 -3.24 13.72
C ILE A 108 -1.67 -2.81 14.12
N THR A 109 -1.80 -2.24 15.32
CA THR A 109 -3.08 -1.81 15.89
C THR A 109 -3.16 -0.29 15.90
N PRO A 110 -3.95 0.37 15.02
CA PRO A 110 -4.14 1.83 15.03
C PRO A 110 -5.01 2.29 16.21
N ARG A 111 -5.33 3.59 16.26
CA ARG A 111 -6.22 4.17 17.28
C ARG A 111 -7.61 3.50 17.34
N ASN A 112 -8.11 3.01 16.21
CA ASN A 112 -9.30 2.16 16.16
C ASN A 112 -8.90 0.69 16.05
N PRO A 113 -9.08 -0.13 17.09
CA PRO A 113 -8.69 -1.54 17.07
C PRO A 113 -9.39 -2.38 15.99
N ASP A 114 -10.59 -1.98 15.54
CA ASP A 114 -11.33 -2.67 14.47
C ASP A 114 -10.63 -2.52 13.09
N ARG A 115 -9.68 -1.59 12.99
CA ARG A 115 -8.84 -1.35 11.81
C ARG A 115 -7.45 -1.97 11.96
N LYS A 116 -7.26 -2.87 12.91
CA LYS A 116 -6.03 -3.66 13.05
C LYS A 116 -5.71 -4.39 11.75
N ILE A 117 -4.43 -4.38 11.36
CA ILE A 117 -3.94 -5.12 10.20
C ILE A 117 -2.92 -6.18 10.63
N THR A 118 -2.91 -7.30 9.90
CA THR A 118 -1.93 -8.39 10.06
C THR A 118 -1.00 -8.40 8.85
N ILE A 119 0.30 -8.26 9.09
CA ILE A 119 1.34 -8.24 8.06
C ILE A 119 2.10 -9.57 8.12
N GLY A 120 2.21 -10.25 7.00
CA GLY A 120 2.84 -11.56 6.89
C GLY A 120 1.86 -12.68 6.52
N GLY A 121 2.36 -13.92 6.46
CA GLY A 121 1.58 -15.07 6.03
C GLY A 121 0.98 -14.87 4.63
N LYS A 122 -0.31 -15.11 4.50
CA LYS A 122 -1.05 -14.98 3.23
C LYS A 122 -1.85 -13.67 3.11
N HIS A 123 -1.74 -12.76 4.06
CA HIS A 123 -2.44 -11.47 4.01
C HIS A 123 -1.84 -10.57 2.94
N ILE A 124 -2.70 -9.92 2.14
CA ILE A 124 -2.33 -8.92 1.14
C ILE A 124 -3.11 -7.64 1.41
N LEU A 125 -2.42 -6.57 1.79
CA LEU A 125 -3.00 -5.32 2.23
C LEU A 125 -2.63 -4.19 1.27
N PHE A 126 -3.56 -3.29 0.99
CA PHE A 126 -3.38 -2.20 0.04
C PHE A 126 -3.36 -0.84 0.76
N GLY A 127 -2.44 0.02 0.37
CA GLY A 127 -2.30 1.38 0.88
C GLY A 127 -2.34 2.41 -0.24
N ASN A 128 -2.67 3.65 0.12
CA ASN A 128 -2.77 4.76 -0.82
C ASN A 128 -1.41 5.23 -1.36
N VAL A 129 -1.45 6.11 -2.34
CA VAL A 129 -0.31 6.87 -2.87
C VAL A 129 0.42 7.63 -1.76
N SER A 130 1.73 7.80 -1.91
CA SER A 130 2.59 8.49 -0.94
C SER A 130 3.69 9.27 -1.63
N SER A 131 3.97 10.46 -1.13
CA SER A 131 5.10 11.34 -1.43
C SER A 131 5.12 12.11 -2.77
N PRO A 132 4.10 12.10 -3.67
CA PRO A 132 4.18 12.94 -4.85
C PRO A 132 4.18 14.43 -4.46
N PRO A 133 5.06 15.24 -5.06
CA PRO A 133 5.08 16.70 -4.80
C PRO A 133 3.95 17.45 -5.50
N ASN A 134 3.28 16.82 -6.47
CA ASN A 134 2.28 17.44 -7.31
C ASN A 134 0.96 16.66 -7.29
N TYR A 135 -0.06 17.35 -7.75
CA TYR A 135 -1.44 16.88 -7.87
C TYR A 135 -1.91 17.08 -9.31
N TYR A 136 -2.65 16.12 -9.86
CA TYR A 136 -3.34 16.29 -11.13
C TYR A 136 -4.71 16.91 -10.88
N ASP A 137 -4.91 18.13 -11.35
CA ASP A 137 -6.19 18.82 -11.28
C ASP A 137 -6.95 18.60 -12.59
N MET A 138 -7.97 17.76 -12.51
CA MET A 138 -8.76 17.37 -13.68
C MET A 138 -9.63 18.51 -14.21
N GLU A 139 -10.05 19.47 -13.37
CA GLU A 139 -10.89 20.59 -13.81
C GLU A 139 -10.15 21.52 -14.80
N ILE A 140 -8.85 21.68 -14.59
CA ILE A 140 -8.00 22.48 -15.48
C ILE A 140 -7.10 21.62 -16.38
N GLY A 141 -7.11 20.30 -16.21
CA GLY A 141 -6.31 19.35 -17.01
C GLY A 141 -4.79 19.54 -16.85
N LYS A 142 -4.32 19.90 -15.65
CA LYS A 142 -2.91 20.25 -15.40
C LYS A 142 -2.35 19.65 -14.11
N LYS A 143 -1.05 19.44 -14.13
CA LYS A 143 -0.22 19.20 -12.96
C LYS A 143 -0.01 20.51 -12.19
N VAL A 144 -0.34 20.51 -10.90
CA VAL A 144 -0.15 21.63 -9.96
C VAL A 144 0.62 21.17 -8.73
N SER A 145 1.23 22.10 -8.00
CA SER A 145 1.88 21.77 -6.73
C SER A 145 0.84 21.29 -5.70
N GLY A 146 1.22 20.29 -4.91
CA GLY A 146 0.35 19.75 -3.86
C GLY A 146 0.09 20.76 -2.73
N THR A 147 -1.13 20.71 -2.17
CA THR A 147 -1.55 21.54 -1.04
C THR A 147 -2.06 20.68 0.12
N ARG A 148 -2.11 21.24 1.34
CA ARG A 148 -2.68 20.57 2.50
C ARG A 148 -4.15 20.18 2.28
N ALA A 149 -4.92 21.03 1.60
CA ALA A 149 -6.32 20.75 1.30
C ALA A 149 -6.47 19.51 0.38
N GLN A 150 -5.63 19.39 -0.64
CA GLN A 150 -5.60 18.23 -1.53
C GLN A 150 -5.11 16.97 -0.79
N CYS A 151 -4.09 17.10 0.06
CA CYS A 151 -3.62 16.03 0.93
C CYS A 151 -4.76 15.51 1.83
N ALA A 152 -5.49 16.40 2.49
CA ALA A 152 -6.64 16.07 3.33
C ALA A 152 -7.75 15.37 2.53
N ASN A 153 -8.04 15.79 1.29
CA ASN A 153 -9.03 15.13 0.44
C ASN A 153 -8.63 13.69 0.08
N LEU A 154 -7.35 13.45 -0.21
CA LEU A 154 -6.84 12.10 -0.46
C LEU A 154 -6.85 11.22 0.83
N LEU A 155 -6.66 11.82 2.01
CA LEU A 155 -6.86 11.11 3.29
C LEU A 155 -8.33 10.74 3.51
N ARG A 156 -9.28 11.60 3.13
CA ARG A 156 -10.71 11.27 3.15
C ARG A 156 -11.04 10.09 2.23
N LEU A 157 -10.48 10.05 1.02
CA LEU A 157 -10.60 8.88 0.13
C LEU A 157 -9.98 7.63 0.77
N THR A 158 -8.82 7.76 1.41
CA THR A 158 -8.18 6.66 2.14
C THR A 158 -9.09 6.09 3.22
N GLN A 159 -9.81 6.95 3.97
CA GLN A 159 -10.79 6.51 4.97
C GLN A 159 -12.02 5.87 4.34
N TYR A 160 -12.54 6.48 3.30
CA TYR A 160 -13.80 6.08 2.67
C TYR A 160 -13.74 4.67 2.06
N PHE A 161 -12.65 4.33 1.33
CA PHE A 161 -12.55 3.06 0.64
C PHE A 161 -12.14 1.91 1.57
N ASN A 162 -13.03 0.92 1.72
CA ASN A 162 -12.77 -0.29 2.52
C ASN A 162 -11.63 -1.15 1.97
N CYS A 163 -11.34 -1.07 0.68
CA CYS A 163 -10.25 -1.80 0.04
C CYS A 163 -8.85 -1.20 0.33
N ILE A 164 -8.76 -0.03 0.97
CA ILE A 164 -7.52 0.58 1.43
C ILE A 164 -7.36 0.31 2.93
N HIS A 165 -6.29 -0.36 3.34
CA HIS A 165 -6.10 -0.88 4.69
C HIS A 165 -5.22 -0.02 5.57
N PHE A 166 -4.32 0.75 4.98
CA PHE A 166 -3.38 1.61 5.71
C PHE A 166 -3.13 2.91 4.95
N ALA A 167 -2.85 3.96 5.71
CA ALA A 167 -2.43 5.23 5.14
C ALA A 167 -0.92 5.19 4.86
N GLY A 168 -0.54 5.47 3.63
CA GLY A 168 0.85 5.71 3.23
C GLY A 168 1.42 6.98 3.86
N GLY A 169 2.49 7.54 3.30
CA GLY A 169 3.07 8.81 3.73
C GLY A 169 2.10 9.99 3.54
N TYR A 170 2.57 11.07 2.97
CA TYR A 170 1.67 12.15 2.54
C TYR A 170 1.06 11.76 1.20
N PRO A 171 -0.27 11.62 1.06
CA PRO A 171 -0.89 11.26 -0.22
C PRO A 171 -0.53 12.21 -1.37
N VAL A 172 -0.30 13.46 -1.05
CA VAL A 172 0.42 14.46 -1.84
C VAL A 172 1.18 15.37 -0.87
N GLU A 173 2.36 15.84 -1.25
CA GLU A 173 3.18 16.71 -0.42
C GLU A 173 2.53 18.09 -0.31
N PRO A 174 2.17 18.58 0.89
CA PRO A 174 1.60 19.92 1.07
C PRO A 174 2.71 20.98 1.05
N VAL A 175 3.12 21.41 -0.14
CA VAL A 175 4.21 22.39 -0.33
C VAL A 175 3.82 23.82 0.09
N ASP A 176 2.53 24.07 0.33
CA ASP A 176 2.00 25.28 0.93
C ASP A 176 2.22 25.38 2.45
N VAL A 177 2.69 24.30 3.08
CA VAL A 177 3.08 24.27 4.50
C VAL A 177 4.58 24.18 4.62
N HIS A 178 5.19 25.01 5.52
CA HIS A 178 6.64 25.01 5.71
C HIS A 178 7.16 23.64 6.15
N ALA A 179 8.30 23.22 5.61
CA ALA A 179 8.84 21.86 5.78
C ALA A 179 9.09 21.47 7.26
N SER A 180 9.44 22.43 8.14
CA SER A 180 9.71 22.19 9.55
C SER A 180 8.46 21.75 10.35
N VAL A 181 7.26 22.19 9.94
CA VAL A 181 5.99 21.91 10.63
C VAL A 181 5.01 21.08 9.83
N ARG A 182 5.33 20.79 8.58
CA ARG A 182 4.48 20.06 7.64
C ARG A 182 4.03 18.70 8.17
N HIS A 183 4.93 17.95 8.79
CA HIS A 183 4.63 16.64 9.39
C HIS A 183 3.57 16.74 10.49
N LEU A 184 3.59 17.81 11.31
CA LEU A 184 2.61 18.03 12.37
C LEU A 184 1.20 18.20 11.81
N ASP A 185 1.05 19.02 10.76
CA ASP A 185 -0.24 19.25 10.11
C ASP A 185 -0.78 18.00 9.43
N VAL A 186 0.06 17.32 8.64
CA VAL A 186 -0.41 16.14 7.91
C VAL A 186 -0.72 14.97 8.85
N VAL A 187 0.07 14.79 9.90
CA VAL A 187 -0.22 13.72 10.87
C VAL A 187 -1.46 14.05 11.69
N TYR A 188 -1.69 15.32 12.05
CA TYR A 188 -2.95 15.73 12.65
C TYR A 188 -4.15 15.41 11.76
N ASP A 189 -4.09 15.80 10.47
CA ASP A 189 -5.12 15.49 9.50
C ASP A 189 -5.29 13.97 9.33
N LYS A 190 -4.19 13.22 9.32
CA LYS A 190 -4.21 11.74 9.26
C LYS A 190 -4.91 11.12 10.48
N MET A 191 -4.61 11.59 11.70
CA MET A 191 -5.22 11.07 12.93
C MET A 191 -6.71 11.43 13.04
N THR A 192 -7.15 12.55 12.47
CA THR A 192 -8.55 13.01 12.55
C THR A 192 -9.41 12.55 11.39
N LEU A 193 -8.86 12.49 10.16
CA LEU A 193 -9.59 12.13 8.95
C LEU A 193 -9.59 10.63 8.63
N THR A 194 -8.72 9.84 9.29
CA THR A 194 -8.71 8.38 9.14
C THR A 194 -8.46 7.69 10.49
N ASP A 195 -9.00 6.50 10.65
CA ASP A 195 -8.77 5.62 11.78
C ASP A 195 -7.92 4.38 11.44
N LYS A 196 -7.35 4.38 10.22
CA LYS A 196 -6.48 3.33 9.70
C LYS A 196 -5.04 3.49 10.19
N VAL A 197 -4.23 2.43 10.00
CA VAL A 197 -2.81 2.44 10.39
C VAL A 197 -2.07 3.58 9.72
N ALA A 198 -1.29 4.33 10.52
CA ALA A 198 -0.54 5.50 10.08
C ALA A 198 0.92 5.18 9.77
N HIS A 199 1.48 5.95 8.86
CA HIS A 199 2.89 5.97 8.50
C HIS A 199 3.57 7.24 9.04
N ALA A 200 4.83 7.10 9.50
CA ALA A 200 5.75 8.21 9.77
C ALA A 200 6.90 8.21 8.76
N TYR A 201 7.28 9.38 8.27
CA TYR A 201 8.53 9.51 7.52
C TYR A 201 9.72 9.48 8.47
N SER A 202 10.67 8.58 8.22
CA SER A 202 11.95 8.50 8.90
C SER A 202 12.92 9.53 8.31
N LEU A 203 12.67 10.80 8.57
CA LEU A 203 13.46 11.95 8.11
C LEU A 203 13.99 12.73 9.34
N GLY A 204 14.94 12.12 10.04
CA GLY A 204 15.49 12.61 11.30
C GLY A 204 14.67 12.20 12.52
N LYS A 205 15.31 12.28 13.69
CA LYS A 205 14.74 11.81 14.96
C LYS A 205 13.52 12.63 15.40
N GLU A 206 13.57 13.95 15.27
CA GLU A 206 12.54 14.85 15.78
C GLU A 206 11.19 14.60 15.09
N ARG A 207 11.17 14.43 13.76
CA ARG A 207 9.93 14.15 13.02
C ARG A 207 9.31 12.83 13.43
N VAL A 208 10.14 11.79 13.58
CA VAL A 208 9.65 10.47 13.96
C VAL A 208 9.14 10.47 15.40
N GLU A 209 9.83 11.13 16.31
CA GLU A 209 9.40 11.27 17.71
C GLU A 209 8.10 12.06 17.83
N ASP A 210 7.94 13.16 17.10
CA ASP A 210 6.68 13.90 17.01
C ASP A 210 5.53 13.01 16.53
N VAL A 211 5.74 12.21 15.46
CA VAL A 211 4.69 11.34 14.93
C VAL A 211 4.37 10.20 15.89
N MET A 212 5.36 9.58 16.53
CA MET A 212 5.14 8.54 17.54
C MET A 212 4.30 9.08 18.72
N GLU A 213 4.61 10.30 19.17
CA GLU A 213 3.84 10.94 20.25
C GLU A 213 2.41 11.27 19.80
N MET A 214 2.22 11.78 18.59
CA MET A 214 0.88 12.05 18.04
C MET A 214 0.04 10.78 17.91
N VAL A 215 0.64 9.66 17.48
CA VAL A 215 -0.05 8.35 17.44
C VAL A 215 -0.39 7.85 18.83
N ARG A 216 0.52 8.02 19.80
CA ARG A 216 0.28 7.65 21.20
C ARG A 216 -0.89 8.44 21.80
N ILE A 217 -0.90 9.77 21.64
CA ILE A 217 -1.99 10.64 22.08
C ILE A 217 -3.29 10.25 21.41
N ALA A 218 -3.31 10.12 20.07
CA ALA A 218 -4.50 9.77 19.31
C ALA A 218 -5.11 8.41 19.71
N GLY A 219 -4.30 7.49 20.20
CA GLY A 219 -4.73 6.20 20.74
C GLY A 219 -5.09 6.21 22.22
N GLY A 220 -4.90 7.34 22.94
CA GLY A 220 -5.11 7.41 24.38
C GLY A 220 -4.20 6.48 25.19
N MET A 221 -2.98 6.22 24.71
CA MET A 221 -2.07 5.21 25.25
C MET A 221 -1.03 5.80 26.20
N THR A 222 -0.63 5.01 27.20
CA THR A 222 0.60 5.26 27.96
C THR A 222 1.83 4.95 27.11
N GLU A 223 3.00 5.38 27.55
CA GLU A 223 4.27 5.06 26.86
C GLU A 223 4.54 3.54 26.83
N GLU A 224 4.23 2.84 27.92
CA GLU A 224 4.41 1.39 28.03
C GLU A 224 3.47 0.63 27.06
N GLU A 225 2.22 1.06 26.95
CA GLU A 225 1.26 0.48 26.00
C GLU A 225 1.70 0.71 24.58
N PHE A 226 2.17 1.93 24.24
CA PHE A 226 2.68 2.25 22.91
C PHE A 226 3.91 1.41 22.53
N ALA A 227 4.85 1.20 23.47
CA ALA A 227 6.07 0.43 23.23
C ALA A 227 5.87 -1.10 23.27
N SER A 228 4.69 -1.58 23.71
CA SER A 228 4.40 -3.00 23.89
C SER A 228 4.14 -3.75 22.56
N LYS A 229 3.62 -3.05 21.55
CA LYS A 229 3.28 -3.58 20.23
C LYS A 229 3.28 -2.48 19.17
N PRO A 230 3.32 -2.83 17.86
CA PRO A 230 3.25 -1.84 16.80
C PRO A 230 1.88 -1.14 16.73
N HIS A 231 1.89 0.19 16.63
CA HIS A 231 0.73 1.05 16.42
C HIS A 231 0.83 1.85 15.12
N MET A 232 2.03 1.92 14.57
CA MET A 232 2.36 2.60 13.33
C MET A 232 3.54 1.91 12.66
N TYR A 233 3.92 2.41 11.50
CA TYR A 233 5.11 1.94 10.82
C TYR A 233 5.86 3.10 10.15
N THR A 234 7.13 2.86 9.84
CA THR A 234 7.93 3.71 8.95
C THR A 234 8.47 2.92 7.77
N ASN A 235 8.72 3.59 6.67
CA ASN A 235 9.38 3.01 5.50
C ASN A 235 10.59 3.86 5.13
N ILE A 236 11.73 3.21 4.91
CA ILE A 236 12.93 3.84 4.40
C ILE A 236 13.35 3.25 3.05
N ASN A 237 14.09 4.06 2.31
CA ASN A 237 14.79 3.65 1.10
C ASN A 237 16.29 3.71 1.36
N SER A 238 17.06 2.79 0.76
CA SER A 238 18.50 2.98 0.63
C SER A 238 18.79 4.10 -0.39
N THR A 239 19.92 4.75 -0.25
CA THR A 239 20.49 5.59 -1.30
C THR A 239 21.33 4.70 -2.21
N SER A 240 20.65 3.99 -3.12
CA SER A 240 21.30 3.02 -4.01
C SER A 240 22.27 3.71 -4.97
N PRO A 241 23.43 3.10 -5.26
CA PRO A 241 23.86 1.80 -4.76
C PRO A 241 24.55 1.84 -3.39
N LEU A 242 24.24 0.84 -2.55
CA LEU A 242 25.01 0.40 -1.38
C LEU A 242 25.22 1.47 -0.28
N LYS A 243 24.20 2.33 -0.02
CA LYS A 243 24.33 3.37 0.99
C LYS A 243 23.03 3.59 1.78
N HIS A 244 23.16 3.83 3.08
CA HIS A 244 22.11 4.32 3.96
C HIS A 244 22.48 5.68 4.56
N ASP A 245 21.56 6.64 4.49
CA ASP A 245 21.77 8.00 4.97
C ASP A 245 21.57 8.15 6.50
N VAL A 246 21.88 9.33 7.01
CA VAL A 246 21.74 9.64 8.43
C VAL A 246 20.28 9.70 8.86
N PRO A 247 19.40 10.52 8.23
CA PRO A 247 18.08 10.78 8.79
C PRO A 247 17.17 9.54 8.75
N MET A 248 17.26 8.70 7.71
CA MET A 248 16.42 7.51 7.61
C MET A 248 16.80 6.45 8.64
N ILE A 249 18.09 6.20 8.84
CA ILE A 249 18.56 5.25 9.85
C ILE A 249 18.28 5.76 11.27
N ASP A 250 18.49 7.04 11.54
CA ASP A 250 18.22 7.62 12.85
C ASP A 250 16.74 7.46 13.26
N GLY A 251 15.81 7.80 12.37
CA GLY A 251 14.39 7.62 12.63
C GLY A 251 13.99 6.15 12.80
N CYS A 252 14.57 5.23 12.00
CA CYS A 252 14.31 3.79 12.15
C CYS A 252 14.79 3.24 13.49
N LEU A 253 15.97 3.64 13.95
CA LEU A 253 16.48 3.22 15.26
C LEU A 253 15.53 3.64 16.40
N ARG A 254 14.92 4.84 16.31
CA ARG A 254 13.89 5.31 17.25
C ARG A 254 12.64 4.43 17.22
N CYS A 255 12.11 4.16 16.03
CA CYS A 255 10.96 3.29 15.83
C CYS A 255 11.21 1.89 16.40
N VAL A 256 12.33 1.27 16.05
CA VAL A 256 12.70 -0.08 16.50
C VAL A 256 12.77 -0.15 18.04
N ARG A 257 13.42 0.80 18.70
CA ARG A 257 13.52 0.84 20.17
C ARG A 257 12.17 0.94 20.86
N ARG A 258 11.20 1.61 20.23
CA ARG A 258 9.83 1.73 20.75
C ARG A 258 8.88 0.66 20.16
N GLY A 259 9.40 -0.40 19.54
CA GLY A 259 8.62 -1.54 19.07
C GLY A 259 7.74 -1.27 17.87
N GLN A 260 7.97 -0.17 17.14
CA GLN A 260 7.20 0.15 15.95
C GLN A 260 7.77 -0.56 14.72
N ALA A 261 6.90 -0.83 13.73
CA ALA A 261 7.29 -1.58 12.55
C ALA A 261 8.12 -0.75 11.57
N VAL A 262 9.12 -1.38 10.96
CA VAL A 262 10.01 -0.76 9.97
C VAL A 262 10.00 -1.55 8.67
N ILE A 263 9.87 -0.83 7.55
CA ILE A 263 9.95 -1.38 6.20
C ILE A 263 11.23 -0.84 5.55
N VAL A 264 12.04 -1.73 5.02
CA VAL A 264 13.26 -1.34 4.28
C VAL A 264 13.05 -1.65 2.81
N THR A 265 12.96 -0.60 2.00
CA THR A 265 12.60 -0.69 0.59
C THR A 265 13.66 -0.02 -0.27
N PRO A 266 14.68 -0.71 -0.72
CA PRO A 266 15.62 -0.15 -1.69
C PRO A 266 14.92 0.29 -2.98
N PHE A 267 15.32 1.46 -3.49
CA PHE A 267 14.87 1.99 -4.77
C PHE A 267 15.97 1.75 -5.80
N THR A 268 15.90 0.61 -6.49
CA THR A 268 16.96 0.14 -7.40
C THR A 268 16.46 0.14 -8.84
N LEU A 269 16.91 1.15 -9.61
CA LEU A 269 16.58 1.26 -11.03
C LEU A 269 17.68 0.62 -11.87
N ALA A 270 17.39 -0.51 -12.49
CA ALA A 270 18.30 -1.20 -13.40
C ALA A 270 18.67 -0.29 -14.58
N GLY A 271 19.95 -0.19 -14.83
CA GLY A 271 20.54 0.69 -15.85
C GLY A 271 20.96 2.06 -15.33
N ALA A 272 20.56 2.46 -14.11
CA ALA A 272 20.97 3.73 -13.48
C ALA A 272 21.55 3.54 -12.08
N MET A 273 20.80 2.95 -11.15
CA MET A 273 21.18 2.79 -9.75
C MET A 273 21.59 1.34 -9.41
N ALA A 274 21.43 0.44 -10.37
CA ALA A 274 21.71 -0.99 -10.25
C ALA A 274 22.20 -1.54 -11.61
N PRO A 275 22.79 -2.75 -11.63
CA PRO A 275 23.11 -3.42 -12.89
C PRO A 275 21.90 -3.52 -13.81
N VAL A 276 22.13 -3.52 -15.13
CA VAL A 276 21.06 -3.59 -16.14
C VAL A 276 20.30 -4.92 -16.14
N THR A 277 20.89 -5.97 -15.56
CA THR A 277 20.22 -7.27 -15.41
C THR A 277 19.29 -7.28 -14.20
N MET A 278 18.09 -7.84 -14.35
CA MET A 278 17.12 -7.90 -13.25
C MET A 278 17.63 -8.70 -12.06
N SER A 279 18.31 -9.83 -12.27
CA SER A 279 18.96 -10.60 -11.21
C SER A 279 19.99 -9.77 -10.43
N GLY A 280 20.84 -9.02 -11.14
CA GLY A 280 21.82 -8.14 -10.50
C GLY A 280 21.17 -7.01 -9.70
N ALA A 281 20.10 -6.38 -10.24
CA ALA A 281 19.37 -5.32 -9.56
C ALA A 281 18.65 -5.85 -8.29
N VAL A 282 18.02 -7.02 -8.36
CA VAL A 282 17.39 -7.67 -7.20
C VAL A 282 18.45 -8.08 -6.17
N THR A 283 19.58 -8.64 -6.58
CA THR A 283 20.68 -9.00 -5.67
C THR A 283 21.19 -7.80 -4.88
N LEU A 284 21.38 -6.66 -5.56
CA LEU A 284 21.78 -5.40 -4.93
C LEU A 284 20.71 -4.93 -3.92
N SER A 285 19.45 -4.91 -4.34
CA SER A 285 18.31 -4.54 -3.50
C SER A 285 18.21 -5.41 -2.24
N ILE A 286 18.38 -6.71 -2.37
CA ILE A 286 18.37 -7.65 -1.24
C ILE A 286 19.51 -7.34 -0.27
N ALA A 287 20.74 -7.14 -0.75
CA ALA A 287 21.89 -6.81 0.10
C ALA A 287 21.66 -5.53 0.91
N GLU A 288 21.17 -4.47 0.26
CA GLU A 288 20.85 -3.20 0.91
C GLU A 288 19.76 -3.36 1.99
N ALA A 289 18.65 -4.07 1.68
CA ALA A 289 17.56 -4.29 2.63
C ALA A 289 18.02 -5.11 3.84
N LEU A 290 18.72 -6.22 3.60
CA LEU A 290 19.17 -7.12 4.67
C LEU A 290 20.16 -6.45 5.62
N SER A 291 21.02 -5.57 5.12
CA SER A 291 21.99 -4.83 5.93
C SER A 291 21.31 -4.00 7.03
N ALA A 292 20.25 -3.27 6.68
CA ALA A 292 19.50 -2.46 7.65
C ALA A 292 18.62 -3.33 8.56
N ILE A 293 17.94 -4.35 8.02
CA ILE A 293 17.12 -5.27 8.83
C ILE A 293 17.99 -5.99 9.87
N ALA A 294 19.18 -6.45 9.51
CA ALA A 294 20.11 -7.09 10.45
C ALA A 294 20.52 -6.12 11.59
N LEU A 295 20.79 -4.85 11.28
CA LEU A 295 21.05 -3.83 12.29
C LEU A 295 19.84 -3.66 13.24
N PHE A 296 18.63 -3.61 12.70
CA PHE A 296 17.43 -3.42 13.51
C PHE A 296 17.17 -4.62 14.43
N GLN A 297 17.43 -5.83 13.96
CA GLN A 297 17.35 -7.03 14.80
C GLN A 297 18.44 -7.08 15.86
N TYR A 298 19.65 -6.57 15.59
CA TYR A 298 20.70 -6.43 16.58
C TYR A 298 20.30 -5.45 17.70
N VAL A 299 19.66 -4.33 17.36
CA VAL A 299 19.18 -3.32 18.33
C VAL A 299 18.02 -3.86 19.17
N ARG A 300 17.10 -4.56 18.58
CA ARG A 300 15.94 -5.16 19.25
C ARG A 300 15.58 -6.49 18.57
N PRO A 301 16.03 -7.62 19.09
CA PRO A 301 15.62 -8.93 18.59
C PRO A 301 14.09 -9.06 18.61
N GLY A 302 13.52 -9.51 17.49
CA GLY A 302 12.06 -9.61 17.31
C GLY A 302 11.41 -8.29 16.85
N ALA A 303 12.16 -7.26 16.50
CA ALA A 303 11.62 -6.04 15.90
C ALA A 303 10.82 -6.37 14.62
N PRO A 304 9.58 -5.85 14.47
CA PRO A 304 8.76 -6.12 13.30
C PRO A 304 9.33 -5.40 12.07
N CYS A 305 9.97 -6.18 11.19
CA CYS A 305 10.60 -5.69 9.97
C CYS A 305 9.97 -6.31 8.73
N VAL A 306 9.91 -5.53 7.65
CA VAL A 306 9.42 -5.96 6.33
C VAL A 306 10.49 -5.68 5.29
N ILE A 307 10.80 -6.66 4.45
CA ILE A 307 11.64 -6.44 3.28
C ILE A 307 10.79 -5.85 2.16
N GLY A 308 11.26 -4.74 1.57
CA GLY A 308 10.56 -4.08 0.48
C GLY A 308 11.31 -4.20 -0.84
N THR A 309 10.57 -4.08 -1.94
CA THR A 309 11.13 -3.88 -3.28
C THR A 309 10.51 -2.65 -3.94
N PHE A 310 11.38 -1.91 -4.63
CA PHE A 310 11.01 -0.87 -5.57
C PHE A 310 11.96 -0.93 -6.77
N THR A 311 12.24 -2.16 -7.20
CA THR A 311 13.17 -2.47 -8.30
C THR A 311 12.42 -2.44 -9.62
N SER A 312 12.92 -1.63 -10.54
CA SER A 312 12.41 -1.51 -11.92
C SER A 312 13.56 -1.21 -12.86
N ASN A 313 13.27 -0.84 -14.10
CA ASN A 313 14.22 -0.35 -15.07
C ASN A 313 14.02 1.16 -15.32
N VAL A 314 15.01 1.79 -15.91
CA VAL A 314 14.83 3.11 -16.54
C VAL A 314 14.49 2.94 -18.02
N ASP A 315 13.74 3.90 -18.56
CA ASP A 315 13.73 4.09 -20.01
C ASP A 315 15.09 4.61 -20.46
N MET A 316 15.83 3.80 -21.21
CA MET A 316 17.20 4.10 -21.62
C MET A 316 17.32 5.32 -22.55
N LYS A 317 16.21 5.87 -23.03
CA LYS A 317 16.17 7.07 -23.89
C LYS A 317 15.99 8.35 -23.08
N SER A 318 15.05 8.34 -22.14
CA SER A 318 14.71 9.53 -21.33
C SER A 318 15.38 9.52 -19.96
N GLY A 319 15.82 8.36 -19.45
CA GLY A 319 16.31 8.17 -18.10
C GLY A 319 15.21 8.12 -17.04
N ALA A 320 13.93 8.22 -17.44
CA ALA A 320 12.80 8.18 -16.52
C ALA A 320 12.57 6.77 -15.97
N PRO A 321 12.14 6.64 -14.70
CA PRO A 321 11.72 5.35 -14.15
C PRO A 321 10.53 4.78 -14.92
N ALA A 322 10.61 3.51 -15.31
CA ALA A 322 9.54 2.79 -15.99
C ALA A 322 8.87 1.83 -15.00
N PHE A 323 7.54 1.92 -14.87
CA PHE A 323 6.76 1.11 -13.94
C PHE A 323 5.60 0.40 -14.65
N GLY A 324 5.12 -0.71 -14.08
CA GLY A 324 4.14 -1.56 -14.71
C GLY A 324 4.68 -2.35 -15.91
N THR A 325 6.01 -2.37 -16.06
CA THR A 325 6.75 -3.08 -17.12
C THR A 325 6.95 -4.56 -16.78
N PRO A 326 7.27 -5.40 -17.77
CA PRO A 326 7.66 -6.79 -17.52
C PRO A 326 8.82 -6.93 -16.52
N GLU A 327 9.78 -6.02 -16.56
CA GLU A 327 10.95 -5.97 -15.66
C GLU A 327 10.51 -5.70 -14.22
N TYR A 328 9.64 -4.69 -14.00
CA TYR A 328 9.08 -4.40 -12.68
C TYR A 328 8.31 -5.60 -12.12
N MET A 329 7.45 -6.21 -12.93
CA MET A 329 6.67 -7.39 -12.54
C MET A 329 7.59 -8.55 -12.12
N ARG A 330 8.61 -8.81 -12.93
CA ARG A 330 9.55 -9.90 -12.68
C ARG A 330 10.41 -9.65 -11.43
N ALA A 331 10.92 -8.43 -11.26
CA ALA A 331 11.67 -8.05 -10.05
C ALA A 331 10.82 -8.20 -8.78
N THR A 332 9.54 -7.82 -8.82
CA THR A 332 8.60 -8.00 -7.71
C THR A 332 8.41 -9.48 -7.37
N GLN A 333 8.21 -10.35 -8.37
CA GLN A 333 8.06 -11.79 -8.16
C GLN A 333 9.34 -12.43 -7.60
N MET A 334 10.52 -12.08 -8.13
CA MET A 334 11.82 -12.55 -7.63
C MET A 334 12.04 -12.12 -6.17
N THR A 335 11.73 -10.88 -5.83
CA THR A 335 11.84 -10.40 -4.44
C THR A 335 10.86 -11.12 -3.51
N GLY A 336 9.67 -11.47 -3.97
CA GLY A 336 8.70 -12.26 -3.21
C GLY A 336 9.23 -13.65 -2.84
N GLU A 337 9.90 -14.29 -3.79
CA GLU A 337 10.55 -15.59 -3.56
C GLU A 337 11.69 -15.47 -2.55
N MET A 338 12.53 -14.42 -2.67
CA MET A 338 13.61 -14.13 -1.71
C MET A 338 13.06 -13.79 -0.31
N ALA A 339 11.99 -13.02 -0.20
CA ALA A 339 11.37 -12.69 1.08
C ALA A 339 10.90 -13.96 1.82
N ARG A 340 10.27 -14.89 1.10
CA ARG A 340 9.88 -16.20 1.66
C ARG A 340 11.11 -17.03 2.08
N PHE A 341 12.18 -17.00 1.29
CA PHE A 341 13.44 -17.68 1.65
C PHE A 341 14.01 -17.17 2.98
N TYR A 342 13.95 -15.85 3.23
CA TYR A 342 14.39 -15.25 4.50
C TYR A 342 13.34 -15.31 5.62
N GLY A 343 12.13 -15.80 5.36
CA GLY A 343 11.04 -15.81 6.33
C GLY A 343 10.54 -14.41 6.70
N LEU A 344 10.70 -13.42 5.85
CA LEU A 344 10.30 -12.02 6.07
C LEU A 344 9.00 -11.69 5.36
N PRO A 345 8.11 -10.87 5.97
CA PRO A 345 7.02 -10.24 5.24
C PRO A 345 7.56 -9.32 4.14
N MET A 346 6.78 -9.18 3.06
CA MET A 346 7.20 -8.40 1.89
C MET A 346 6.32 -7.20 1.62
N ARG A 347 6.95 -6.11 1.15
CA ARG A 347 6.31 -4.92 0.62
C ARG A 347 6.63 -4.75 -0.88
N ALA A 348 5.60 -4.50 -1.71
CA ALA A 348 5.72 -4.05 -3.09
C ALA A 348 4.81 -2.83 -3.35
N SER A 349 4.58 -2.44 -4.61
CA SER A 349 3.80 -1.24 -4.94
C SER A 349 2.90 -1.44 -6.15
N GLY A 350 1.76 -0.73 -6.15
CA GLY A 350 0.90 -0.55 -7.32
C GLY A 350 1.22 0.78 -8.00
N VAL A 351 2.13 0.78 -8.97
CA VAL A 351 2.70 2.01 -9.55
C VAL A 351 2.56 2.05 -11.07
N CYS A 352 2.61 3.26 -11.65
CA CYS A 352 2.63 3.48 -13.08
C CYS A 352 3.56 4.64 -13.45
N ALA A 353 3.98 4.71 -14.71
CA ALA A 353 4.75 5.80 -15.29
C ALA A 353 3.87 6.85 -16.00
N ALA A 354 2.62 6.51 -16.29
CA ALA A 354 1.67 7.38 -17.00
C ALA A 354 1.46 8.73 -16.30
N ASN A 355 1.29 9.80 -17.09
CA ASN A 355 1.19 11.17 -16.61
C ASN A 355 -0.23 11.63 -16.24
N VAL A 356 -1.25 10.93 -16.74
CA VAL A 356 -2.68 11.26 -16.57
C VAL A 356 -3.49 9.98 -16.32
N PRO A 357 -4.71 10.08 -15.73
CA PRO A 357 -5.53 8.91 -15.42
C PRO A 357 -6.24 8.37 -16.69
N ASP A 358 -5.49 7.73 -17.56
CA ASP A 358 -5.95 7.17 -18.83
C ASP A 358 -5.75 5.65 -18.92
N GLY A 359 -5.87 5.09 -20.13
CA GLY A 359 -5.68 3.68 -20.39
C GLY A 359 -4.28 3.20 -20.00
N GLN A 360 -3.21 3.98 -20.29
CA GLN A 360 -1.84 3.64 -19.92
C GLN A 360 -1.70 3.50 -18.41
N ALA A 361 -2.19 4.47 -17.66
CA ALA A 361 -2.15 4.45 -16.20
C ALA A 361 -2.81 3.19 -15.64
N MET A 362 -3.92 2.75 -16.25
CA MET A 362 -4.66 1.59 -15.75
C MET A 362 -3.98 0.26 -16.04
N TRP A 363 -3.42 0.03 -17.25
CA TRP A 363 -2.72 -1.24 -17.47
C TRP A 363 -1.39 -1.33 -16.72
N GLU A 364 -0.62 -0.24 -16.60
CA GLU A 364 0.63 -0.23 -15.83
C GLU A 364 0.36 -0.52 -14.34
N THR A 365 -0.66 0.13 -13.75
CA THR A 365 -1.06 -0.13 -12.36
C THR A 365 -1.61 -1.56 -12.20
N SER A 366 -2.44 -2.04 -13.13
CA SER A 366 -2.94 -3.42 -13.07
C SER A 366 -1.82 -4.44 -13.10
N ASN A 367 -0.82 -4.25 -13.98
CA ASN A 367 0.36 -5.11 -14.03
C ASN A 367 1.12 -5.10 -12.70
N SER A 368 1.32 -3.92 -12.12
CA SER A 368 2.01 -3.75 -10.83
C SER A 368 1.24 -4.43 -9.69
N LEU A 369 -0.08 -4.22 -9.60
CA LEU A 369 -0.94 -4.82 -8.58
C LEU A 369 -0.99 -6.34 -8.70
N TRP A 370 -1.18 -6.87 -9.92
CA TRP A 370 -1.20 -8.32 -10.13
C TRP A 370 0.15 -8.96 -9.83
N SER A 371 1.27 -8.32 -10.20
CA SER A 371 2.59 -8.86 -9.84
C SER A 371 2.80 -8.92 -8.33
N ALA A 372 2.32 -7.91 -7.59
CA ALA A 372 2.36 -7.90 -6.13
C ALA A 372 1.52 -9.04 -5.54
N VAL A 373 0.30 -9.25 -6.02
CA VAL A 373 -0.57 -10.34 -5.58
C VAL A 373 0.04 -11.71 -5.90
N GLN A 374 0.53 -11.87 -7.12
CA GLN A 374 1.17 -13.12 -7.57
C GLN A 374 2.48 -13.43 -6.85
N SER A 375 3.20 -12.41 -6.38
CA SER A 375 4.44 -12.62 -5.61
C SER A 375 4.19 -13.02 -4.15
N GLY A 376 2.95 -12.92 -3.66
CA GLY A 376 2.63 -13.11 -2.25
C GLY A 376 3.03 -11.92 -1.36
N THR A 377 3.07 -10.72 -1.92
CA THR A 377 3.36 -9.46 -1.19
C THR A 377 2.33 -9.23 -0.07
N ASN A 378 2.80 -8.85 1.11
CA ASN A 378 1.92 -8.58 2.25
C ASN A 378 1.44 -7.12 2.32
N LEU A 379 2.26 -6.16 1.90
CA LEU A 379 1.93 -4.74 1.85
C LEU A 379 2.10 -4.20 0.44
N VAL A 380 1.02 -3.79 -0.19
CA VAL A 380 1.03 -3.15 -1.51
C VAL A 380 0.85 -1.65 -1.32
N TYR A 381 1.97 -0.93 -1.37
CA TYR A 381 2.00 0.52 -1.31
C TYR A 381 1.57 1.16 -2.62
N HIS A 382 1.25 2.44 -2.58
CA HIS A 382 0.92 3.22 -3.78
C HIS A 382 -0.16 2.56 -4.65
N ALA A 383 -0.98 1.71 -4.03
CA ALA A 383 -1.97 0.91 -4.75
C ALA A 383 -3.08 1.76 -5.37
N ALA A 384 -3.30 2.98 -4.87
CA ALA A 384 -4.32 3.90 -5.38
C ALA A 384 -3.81 5.34 -5.47
N GLY A 385 -3.97 5.99 -6.64
CA GLY A 385 -3.74 7.41 -6.86
C GLY A 385 -2.37 7.83 -7.39
N TRP A 386 -1.50 6.90 -7.79
CA TRP A 386 -0.13 7.14 -8.24
C TRP A 386 -0.04 7.42 -9.75
N LEU A 387 0.68 8.49 -10.15
CA LEU A 387 0.98 8.87 -11.53
C LEU A 387 2.43 9.37 -11.67
N GLU A 388 2.92 9.46 -12.91
CA GLU A 388 4.23 10.02 -13.32
C GLU A 388 5.40 9.46 -12.47
N GLY A 389 5.48 8.14 -12.31
CA GLY A 389 6.57 7.55 -11.54
C GLY A 389 6.68 8.03 -10.09
N GLY A 390 5.60 8.58 -9.51
CA GLY A 390 5.55 9.11 -8.14
C GLY A 390 5.65 10.63 -8.02
N LEU A 391 5.56 11.35 -9.11
CA LEU A 391 5.61 12.80 -9.11
C LEU A 391 4.22 13.46 -9.05
N ILE A 392 3.15 12.69 -9.27
CA ILE A 392 1.77 13.20 -9.26
C ILE A 392 0.86 12.26 -8.45
N ALA A 393 -0.05 12.84 -7.64
CA ALA A 393 -1.23 12.20 -7.09
C ALA A 393 -2.49 12.64 -7.83
N SER A 394 -3.47 11.75 -8.02
CA SER A 394 -4.78 12.07 -8.60
C SER A 394 -5.91 11.39 -7.84
N PRO A 395 -6.97 12.12 -7.46
CA PRO A 395 -8.14 11.52 -6.82
C PRO A 395 -8.95 10.66 -7.80
N GLU A 396 -9.01 11.00 -9.09
CA GLU A 396 -9.67 10.19 -10.11
C GLU A 396 -8.95 8.86 -10.28
N LYS A 397 -7.63 8.91 -10.41
CA LYS A 397 -6.78 7.71 -10.44
C LYS A 397 -6.95 6.87 -9.18
N PHE A 398 -7.03 7.52 -8.01
CA PHE A 398 -7.27 6.83 -6.73
C PHE A 398 -8.56 6.00 -6.77
N ILE A 399 -9.65 6.58 -7.27
CA ILE A 399 -10.95 5.91 -7.36
C ILE A 399 -10.93 4.78 -8.40
N MET A 400 -10.32 5.03 -9.56
CA MET A 400 -10.17 4.02 -10.61
C MET A 400 -9.32 2.83 -10.13
N ASP A 401 -8.26 3.09 -9.38
CA ASP A 401 -7.42 2.05 -8.77
C ASP A 401 -8.18 1.26 -7.70
N CYS A 402 -9.01 1.93 -6.89
CA CYS A 402 -9.86 1.25 -5.90
C CYS A 402 -10.83 0.26 -6.56
N GLU A 403 -11.33 0.55 -7.77
CA GLU A 403 -12.10 -0.43 -8.55
C GLU A 403 -11.26 -1.69 -8.85
N VAL A 404 -10.03 -1.51 -9.35
CA VAL A 404 -9.12 -2.63 -9.65
C VAL A 404 -8.78 -3.41 -8.37
N ILE A 405 -8.49 -2.71 -7.28
CA ILE A 405 -8.18 -3.35 -5.99
C ILE A 405 -9.38 -4.16 -5.48
N GLN A 406 -10.59 -3.63 -5.59
CA GLN A 406 -11.80 -4.34 -5.17
C GLN A 406 -12.05 -5.59 -6.03
N MET A 407 -11.81 -5.52 -7.36
CA MET A 407 -11.83 -6.69 -8.25
C MET A 407 -10.81 -7.74 -7.82
N ILE A 408 -9.58 -7.32 -7.50
CA ILE A 408 -8.52 -8.22 -7.01
C ILE A 408 -8.91 -8.85 -5.67
N GLN A 409 -9.49 -8.08 -4.76
CA GLN A 409 -9.97 -8.62 -3.47
C GLN A 409 -11.08 -9.65 -3.67
N ARG A 410 -12.00 -9.40 -4.61
CA ARG A 410 -13.04 -10.37 -4.98
C ARG A 410 -12.45 -11.63 -5.61
N TYR A 411 -11.43 -11.47 -6.47
CA TYR A 411 -10.70 -12.60 -7.06
C TYR A 411 -10.02 -13.48 -6.00
N MET A 412 -9.43 -12.87 -4.95
CA MET A 412 -8.79 -13.61 -3.87
C MET A 412 -9.76 -14.30 -2.91
N GLU A 413 -11.07 -14.02 -2.99
CA GLU A 413 -12.05 -14.81 -2.23
C GLU A 413 -11.96 -16.27 -2.65
N PRO A 414 -11.91 -17.21 -1.68
CA PRO A 414 -11.91 -18.62 -2.01
C PRO A 414 -13.11 -18.92 -2.91
N GLN A 415 -12.85 -19.28 -4.15
CA GLN A 415 -13.90 -19.77 -5.02
C GLN A 415 -14.38 -21.11 -4.46
N ILE A 416 -15.67 -21.29 -4.39
CA ILE A 416 -16.23 -22.60 -4.07
C ILE A 416 -15.84 -23.53 -5.23
N VAL A 417 -14.82 -24.33 -4.98
CA VAL A 417 -14.49 -25.43 -5.87
C VAL A 417 -15.58 -26.47 -5.70
N ALA A 418 -16.13 -26.97 -6.79
CA ALA A 418 -17.16 -28.00 -6.76
C ALA A 418 -16.74 -29.17 -5.86
N THR A 419 -17.34 -29.25 -4.69
CA THR A 419 -17.11 -30.32 -3.71
C THR A 419 -18.28 -31.28 -3.67
N THR A 420 -19.43 -30.87 -4.19
CA THR A 420 -20.66 -31.65 -4.29
C THR A 420 -21.26 -31.55 -5.70
N PRO A 421 -22.14 -32.47 -6.10
CA PRO A 421 -22.91 -32.33 -7.35
C PRO A 421 -23.71 -31.02 -7.45
N ASP A 422 -24.16 -30.48 -6.31
CA ASP A 422 -24.92 -29.21 -6.27
C ASP A 422 -24.04 -28.01 -6.63
N ASP A 423 -22.74 -28.04 -6.29
CA ASP A 423 -21.81 -26.96 -6.60
C ASP A 423 -21.54 -26.82 -8.10
N ILE A 424 -21.61 -27.92 -8.86
CA ILE A 424 -21.51 -27.91 -10.34
C ILE A 424 -22.84 -27.57 -11.03
N ALA A 425 -23.91 -27.38 -10.26
CA ALA A 425 -25.25 -27.03 -10.75
C ALA A 425 -25.78 -27.96 -11.85
N PHE A 426 -25.51 -29.27 -11.74
CA PHE A 426 -25.87 -30.26 -12.76
C PHE A 426 -27.37 -30.28 -13.05
N ASP A 427 -28.23 -30.19 -12.02
CA ASP A 427 -29.67 -30.20 -12.20
C ASP A 427 -30.17 -28.95 -12.95
N ALA A 428 -29.57 -27.78 -12.67
CA ALA A 428 -29.85 -26.55 -13.43
C ALA A 428 -29.45 -26.69 -14.91
N ILE A 429 -28.29 -27.33 -15.18
CA ILE A 429 -27.85 -27.59 -16.56
C ILE A 429 -28.81 -28.56 -17.23
N LYS A 430 -29.27 -29.62 -16.54
CA LYS A 430 -30.21 -30.58 -17.03
C LYS A 430 -31.60 -30.00 -17.29
N GLU A 431 -32.06 -29.10 -16.41
CA GLU A 431 -33.33 -28.37 -16.55
C GLU A 431 -33.34 -27.51 -17.82
N VAL A 432 -32.25 -26.78 -18.10
CA VAL A 432 -32.16 -25.89 -19.26
C VAL A 432 -31.95 -26.67 -20.55
N GLY A 433 -31.13 -27.71 -20.53
CA GLY A 433 -30.85 -28.56 -21.69
C GLY A 433 -30.16 -27.82 -22.84
N PRO A 434 -29.98 -28.49 -23.98
CA PRO A 434 -29.37 -27.87 -25.17
C PRO A 434 -30.19 -26.70 -25.71
N ASN A 435 -29.51 -25.59 -26.07
CA ASN A 435 -30.11 -24.38 -26.67
C ASN A 435 -31.08 -23.58 -25.78
N GLY A 436 -31.14 -23.89 -24.47
CA GLY A 436 -31.89 -23.09 -23.50
C GLY A 436 -31.11 -21.90 -22.98
N HIS A 437 -31.66 -21.18 -21.98
CA HIS A 437 -31.01 -20.10 -21.29
C HIS A 437 -31.33 -20.14 -19.79
N PHE A 438 -30.38 -19.65 -18.94
CA PHE A 438 -30.45 -19.79 -17.50
C PHE A 438 -31.21 -18.65 -16.79
N PHE A 439 -31.61 -17.56 -17.48
CA PHE A 439 -32.20 -16.39 -16.80
C PHE A 439 -33.51 -16.68 -16.04
N GLY A 440 -34.30 -17.64 -16.48
CA GLY A 440 -35.63 -17.92 -15.95
C GLY A 440 -35.69 -19.02 -14.89
N ILE A 441 -34.60 -19.78 -14.67
CA ILE A 441 -34.61 -20.90 -13.73
C ILE A 441 -34.36 -20.46 -12.29
N GLN A 442 -34.85 -21.26 -11.34
CA GLN A 442 -34.77 -20.93 -9.92
C GLN A 442 -33.33 -20.77 -9.45
N HIS A 443 -32.43 -21.61 -9.93
CA HIS A 443 -30.99 -21.53 -9.59
C HIS A 443 -30.41 -20.13 -9.85
N THR A 444 -30.74 -19.49 -10.98
CA THR A 444 -30.29 -18.14 -11.31
C THR A 444 -31.04 -17.08 -10.48
N GLN A 445 -32.35 -17.25 -10.32
CA GLN A 445 -33.18 -16.29 -9.58
C GLN A 445 -32.78 -16.16 -8.11
N ASP A 446 -32.30 -17.24 -7.50
CA ASP A 446 -31.86 -17.23 -6.11
C ASP A 446 -30.47 -16.58 -5.90
N ARG A 447 -29.70 -16.40 -6.98
CA ARG A 447 -28.27 -16.04 -6.89
C ARG A 447 -27.87 -14.76 -7.64
N TYR A 448 -28.68 -14.28 -8.58
CA TYR A 448 -28.25 -13.25 -9.54
C TYR A 448 -27.86 -11.92 -8.90
N GLU A 449 -28.33 -11.59 -7.70
CA GLU A 449 -27.99 -10.34 -7.00
C GLU A 449 -26.58 -10.38 -6.40
N GLU A 450 -26.09 -11.55 -5.98
CA GLU A 450 -24.85 -11.72 -5.23
C GLU A 450 -23.77 -12.52 -6.00
N ALA A 451 -24.16 -13.18 -7.08
CA ALA A 451 -23.29 -14.12 -7.80
C ALA A 451 -22.03 -13.45 -8.39
N PHE A 452 -22.16 -12.21 -8.84
CA PHE A 452 -21.11 -11.51 -9.59
C PHE A 452 -20.70 -10.21 -8.93
N TYR A 453 -19.43 -9.85 -9.15
CA TYR A 453 -18.87 -8.57 -8.76
C TYR A 453 -19.71 -7.40 -9.30
N GLN A 454 -19.98 -6.42 -8.47
CA GLN A 454 -20.69 -5.20 -8.84
C GLN A 454 -19.68 -4.03 -8.85
N PRO A 455 -19.46 -3.39 -10.03
CA PRO A 455 -18.54 -2.27 -10.15
C PRO A 455 -19.18 -0.98 -9.64
N PHE A 456 -18.33 -0.05 -9.19
CA PHE A 456 -18.76 1.30 -8.82
C PHE A 456 -18.33 2.39 -9.81
N VAL A 457 -17.30 2.13 -10.65
CA VAL A 457 -16.83 3.04 -11.71
C VAL A 457 -17.02 2.46 -13.10
N SER A 458 -16.83 1.13 -13.28
CA SER A 458 -16.97 0.48 -14.57
C SER A 458 -18.41 0.52 -15.09
N ASP A 459 -18.58 0.66 -16.39
CA ASP A 459 -19.87 0.70 -17.07
C ASP A 459 -19.96 -0.43 -18.09
N TRP A 460 -20.87 -1.38 -17.86
CA TRP A 460 -21.05 -2.58 -18.71
C TRP A 460 -22.25 -2.49 -19.62
N ARG A 461 -22.84 -1.28 -19.77
CA ARG A 461 -23.92 -1.08 -20.74
C ARG A 461 -23.40 -1.21 -22.15
N ASN A 462 -24.28 -1.58 -23.11
CA ASN A 462 -23.96 -1.49 -24.51
C ASN A 462 -23.76 -0.02 -24.93
N PHE A 463 -23.17 0.22 -26.10
CA PHE A 463 -22.78 1.56 -26.56
C PHE A 463 -23.97 2.53 -26.57
N GLU A 464 -25.13 2.12 -27.13
CA GLU A 464 -26.32 2.96 -27.25
C GLU A 464 -26.87 3.36 -25.88
N ALA A 465 -26.91 2.41 -24.94
CA ALA A 465 -27.36 2.69 -23.57
C ALA A 465 -26.36 3.57 -22.80
N TRP A 466 -25.07 3.42 -23.05
CA TRP A 466 -24.02 4.28 -22.51
C TRP A 466 -24.13 5.70 -23.07
N GLU A 467 -24.31 5.86 -24.38
CA GLU A 467 -24.47 7.15 -25.07
C GLU A 467 -25.72 7.90 -24.55
N VAL A 468 -26.88 7.22 -24.46
CA VAL A 468 -28.12 7.78 -23.90
C VAL A 468 -27.94 8.22 -22.44
N ALA A 469 -27.08 7.58 -21.68
CA ALA A 469 -26.75 7.95 -20.31
C ALA A 469 -25.70 9.07 -20.18
N GLY A 470 -25.34 9.70 -21.31
CA GLY A 470 -24.44 10.87 -21.34
C GLY A 470 -23.04 10.57 -21.91
N GLY A 471 -22.70 9.33 -22.25
CA GLY A 471 -21.41 8.98 -22.88
C GLY A 471 -20.19 9.31 -22.02
N VAL A 472 -20.33 9.26 -20.67
CA VAL A 472 -19.32 9.76 -19.72
C VAL A 472 -18.14 8.80 -19.61
N TRP A 473 -16.92 9.31 -19.72
CA TRP A 473 -15.68 8.54 -19.61
C TRP A 473 -15.38 8.11 -18.18
N THR A 474 -14.57 7.07 -18.00
CA THR A 474 -14.28 6.50 -16.67
C THR A 474 -13.65 7.51 -15.72
N ALA A 475 -12.69 8.31 -16.17
CA ALA A 475 -12.06 9.34 -15.35
C ALA A 475 -13.05 10.45 -14.93
N GLU A 476 -13.99 10.83 -15.81
CA GLU A 476 -15.03 11.81 -15.51
C GLU A 476 -16.04 11.26 -14.47
N ARG A 477 -16.41 9.96 -14.58
CA ARG A 477 -17.22 9.30 -13.55
C ARG A 477 -16.51 9.26 -12.21
N ALA A 478 -15.21 8.93 -12.21
CA ALA A 478 -14.39 8.96 -11.00
C ALA A 478 -14.32 10.36 -10.40
N HIS A 479 -14.22 11.42 -11.22
CA HIS A 479 -14.25 12.80 -10.76
C HIS A 479 -15.58 13.18 -10.09
N GLY A 480 -16.71 12.82 -10.69
CA GLY A 480 -18.03 13.00 -10.06
C GLY A 480 -18.12 12.27 -8.72
N THR A 481 -17.67 11.01 -8.69
CA THR A 481 -17.60 10.20 -7.47
C THR A 481 -16.72 10.84 -6.39
N PHE A 482 -15.56 11.39 -6.77
CA PHE A 482 -14.69 12.12 -5.85
C PHE A 482 -15.41 13.30 -5.19
N LYS A 483 -16.08 14.14 -5.97
CA LYS A 483 -16.83 15.27 -5.45
C LYS A 483 -17.94 14.85 -4.49
N ASP A 484 -18.66 13.80 -4.83
CA ASP A 484 -19.73 13.27 -3.98
C ASP A 484 -19.20 12.72 -2.64
N ILE A 485 -18.08 12.01 -2.66
CA ILE A 485 -17.42 11.49 -1.45
C ILE A 485 -16.99 12.67 -0.55
N ILE A 486 -16.32 13.67 -1.11
CA ILE A 486 -15.82 14.80 -0.32
C ILE A 486 -16.97 15.63 0.27
N ALA A 487 -18.05 15.84 -0.49
CA ALA A 487 -19.22 16.61 -0.03
C ALA A 487 -19.98 15.93 1.12
N ASN A 488 -19.94 14.59 1.18
CA ASN A 488 -20.67 13.78 2.17
C ASN A 488 -19.74 13.06 3.16
N PHE A 489 -18.48 13.48 3.26
CA PHE A 489 -17.52 12.82 4.13
C PHE A 489 -17.82 13.07 5.62
N GLU A 490 -17.86 12.00 6.38
CA GLU A 490 -17.97 12.03 7.84
C GLU A 490 -16.62 11.61 8.47
N GLU A 491 -16.13 12.43 9.40
CA GLU A 491 -14.90 12.11 10.15
C GLU A 491 -15.13 10.87 11.01
N PRO A 492 -14.15 9.93 11.05
CA PRO A 492 -14.23 8.79 11.96
C PRO A 492 -14.22 9.28 13.42
N PRO A 493 -14.97 8.64 14.33
CA PRO A 493 -15.10 9.07 15.71
C PRO A 493 -13.74 9.21 16.41
N MET A 494 -13.59 10.28 17.19
CA MET A 494 -12.46 10.50 18.08
C MET A 494 -12.98 11.17 19.35
N ASP A 495 -12.48 10.75 20.51
CA ASP A 495 -12.80 11.41 21.79
C ASP A 495 -12.37 12.88 21.74
N VAL A 496 -13.25 13.79 22.24
CA VAL A 496 -13.02 15.23 22.17
C VAL A 496 -11.79 15.64 22.98
N VAL A 497 -11.56 15.02 24.15
CA VAL A 497 -10.41 15.33 25.00
C VAL A 497 -9.11 14.91 24.31
N ILE A 498 -9.09 13.72 23.67
CA ILE A 498 -7.95 13.26 22.87
C ILE A 498 -7.69 14.19 21.69
N LYS A 499 -8.75 14.64 20.99
CA LYS A 499 -8.62 15.57 19.84
C LYS A 499 -8.04 16.93 20.29
N GLU A 500 -8.46 17.43 21.46
CA GLU A 500 -7.93 18.67 22.07
C GLU A 500 -6.46 18.51 22.50
N GLU A 501 -6.12 17.39 23.15
CA GLU A 501 -4.73 17.10 23.55
C GLU A 501 -3.79 17.00 22.33
N LEU A 502 -4.23 16.29 21.28
CA LEU A 502 -3.49 16.18 20.03
C LEU A 502 -3.28 17.56 19.39
N LYS A 503 -4.32 18.40 19.37
CA LYS A 503 -4.23 19.78 18.86
C LYS A 503 -3.27 20.63 19.66
N ALA A 504 -3.34 20.54 21.00
CA ALA A 504 -2.43 21.27 21.91
C ALA A 504 -0.97 20.86 21.70
N PHE A 505 -0.71 19.57 21.49
CA PHE A 505 0.63 19.08 21.15
C PHE A 505 1.13 19.71 19.84
N VAL A 506 0.33 19.67 18.78
CA VAL A 506 0.68 20.24 17.48
C VAL A 506 0.97 21.74 17.59
N ASP A 507 0.11 22.49 18.28
CA ASP A 507 0.28 23.95 18.44
C ASP A 507 1.56 24.29 19.20
N ARG A 508 1.85 23.53 20.27
CA ARG A 508 3.10 23.67 21.03
C ARG A 508 4.32 23.40 20.14
N ARG A 509 4.35 22.26 19.43
CA ARG A 509 5.48 21.89 18.57
C ARG A 509 5.70 22.91 17.44
N LYS A 510 4.63 23.47 16.88
CA LYS A 510 4.71 24.57 15.91
C LYS A 510 5.32 25.84 16.51
N ALA A 511 4.91 26.20 17.73
CA ALA A 511 5.47 27.36 18.43
C ALA A 511 6.97 27.19 18.76
N GLU A 512 7.42 25.96 18.97
CA GLU A 512 8.83 25.58 19.13
C GLU A 512 9.63 25.55 17.81
N GLY A 513 8.97 25.70 16.64
CA GLY A 513 9.58 25.71 15.32
C GLY A 513 9.53 24.39 14.56
N GLY A 514 8.98 23.34 15.17
CA GLY A 514 8.84 22.00 14.56
C GLY A 514 10.15 21.20 14.54
N ALA A 515 10.44 20.56 13.41
CA ALA A 515 11.65 19.75 13.22
C ALA A 515 12.64 20.44 12.27
N PRO A 516 13.95 20.19 12.39
CA PRO A 516 14.95 20.69 11.45
C PRO A 516 14.66 20.31 10.00
N THR A 517 15.07 21.16 9.07
CA THR A 517 14.94 20.92 7.63
C THR A 517 16.27 20.52 6.98
N ASP A 518 17.37 20.75 7.69
CA ASP A 518 18.73 20.43 7.25
C ASP A 518 19.22 19.16 7.95
N PHE A 519 19.83 18.25 7.20
CA PHE A 519 20.33 16.95 7.67
C PHE A 519 21.81 16.77 7.32
#